data_b9d6733492327c3f056b7e2b086551e1
#
_entry.id   b9d6733492327c3f056b7e2b086551e1
#
_cell.length_a   1.000
_cell.length_b   1.000
_cell.length_c   1.000
_cell.angle_alpha   90.00
_cell.angle_beta   90.00
_cell.angle_gamma   90.00
#
_symmetry.space_group_name_H-M   'P 1'
#
loop_
_entity.id
_entity.type
_entity.pdbx_description
1 polymer ?
#
loop_
_entity_poly.entity_id
_entity_poly.type
_entity_poly.pdbx_seq_one_letter_code
_entity_poly.pdbx_strand_id
1 'polypeptide(L)'
;MSVYLIPIKIAFIIFCILSFFLIIPWLVYSYRKYGRLSLWASIVAYSFVFYMLSALFLVLLPLPETRNTCALQSPDTVHYSLVPFHFIWEIIHSRSIVWSQPSTYVRVLTDSVFLQTAFNFLLLLPFGVYLRYFFQHKRKWKKALGLGFALSLFYETTQITGIYGVYNCPYRIFDVDDLILNSTGALFGFIIAPVILALFPSRRNLIAKAEKMQESPLVPPLSQLLAVLVDYLLIKISWTLTLGLFTTSEFAEFLYTTILLVILFAVVPFYWDGKTIGTHLLRFNLTTLDGGTTFVAVLVKKILCALLAFSGIMVTKFFKWY
;
A
#
# COMPACT_ATOMS: atom_id res chain seq x y z
N MET A 1 -8.29 -9.24 24.18
CA MET A 1 -7.99 -8.03 23.36
C MET A 1 -6.51 -7.88 22.98
N SER A 2 -5.57 -8.21 23.87
CA SER A 2 -4.12 -8.11 23.57
C SER A 2 -3.64 -8.96 22.38
N VAL A 3 -4.24 -10.12 22.14
CA VAL A 3 -3.85 -11.06 21.07
C VAL A 3 -4.00 -10.44 19.67
N TYR A 4 -5.03 -9.63 19.43
CA TYR A 4 -5.25 -8.96 18.14
C TYR A 4 -4.47 -7.65 17.97
N LEU A 5 -4.01 -7.05 19.08
CA LEU A 5 -3.26 -5.79 19.02
C LEU A 5 -1.80 -5.99 18.57
N ILE A 6 -1.17 -7.12 18.91
CA ILE A 6 0.21 -7.41 18.53
C ILE A 6 0.36 -7.49 17.00
N PRO A 7 -0.46 -8.29 16.27
CA PRO A 7 -0.42 -8.32 14.81
C PRO A 7 -0.56 -6.94 14.16
N ILE A 8 -1.50 -6.13 14.64
CA ILE A 8 -1.74 -4.79 14.09
C ILE A 8 -0.54 -3.85 14.34
N LYS A 9 0.09 -3.92 15.52
CA LYS A 9 1.31 -3.13 15.81
C LYS A 9 2.47 -3.52 14.89
N ILE A 10 2.70 -4.81 14.68
CA ILE A 10 3.75 -5.30 13.78
C ILE A 10 3.45 -4.85 12.34
N ALA A 11 2.19 -5.00 11.88
CA ALA A 11 1.75 -4.51 10.58
C ALA A 11 2.00 -3.02 10.42
N PHE A 12 1.74 -2.22 11.46
CA PHE A 12 1.97 -0.77 11.43
C PHE A 12 3.45 -0.41 11.32
N ILE A 13 4.33 -1.08 12.05
CA ILE A 13 5.78 -0.84 11.98
C ILE A 13 6.29 -1.17 10.56
N ILE A 14 5.94 -2.35 10.03
CA ILE A 14 6.34 -2.77 8.69
C ILE A 14 5.75 -1.84 7.63
N PHE A 15 4.50 -1.41 7.80
CA PHE A 15 3.86 -0.43 6.94
C PHE A 15 4.63 0.90 6.91
N CYS A 16 5.06 1.41 8.07
CA CYS A 16 5.85 2.65 8.14
C CYS A 16 7.17 2.52 7.36
N ILE A 17 7.88 1.39 7.53
CA ILE A 17 9.12 1.11 6.81
C ILE A 17 8.87 1.02 5.30
N LEU A 18 7.88 0.24 4.86
CA LEU A 18 7.53 0.10 3.45
C LEU A 18 7.07 1.43 2.85
N SER A 19 6.28 2.21 3.58
CA SER A 19 5.79 3.50 3.13
C SER A 19 6.93 4.47 2.88
N PHE A 20 7.96 4.46 3.72
CA PHE A 20 9.15 5.28 3.53
C PHE A 20 9.86 4.97 2.20
N PHE A 21 10.02 3.70 1.85
CA PHE A 21 10.64 3.31 0.58
C PHE A 21 9.72 3.49 -0.62
N LEU A 22 8.41 3.34 -0.45
CA LEU A 22 7.44 3.40 -1.54
C LEU A 22 6.93 4.81 -1.83
N ILE A 23 7.22 5.82 -0.98
CA ILE A 23 6.66 7.16 -1.13
C ILE A 23 7.04 7.80 -2.48
N ILE A 24 8.29 7.74 -2.86
CA ILE A 24 8.76 8.35 -4.12
C ILE A 24 8.25 7.59 -5.35
N PRO A 25 8.40 6.25 -5.47
CA PRO A 25 7.79 5.50 -6.57
C PRO A 25 6.28 5.74 -6.69
N TRP A 26 5.57 5.81 -5.57
CA TRP A 26 4.14 6.09 -5.56
C TRP A 26 3.80 7.50 -6.05
N LEU A 27 4.52 8.51 -5.58
CA LEU A 27 4.31 9.89 -6.00
C LEU A 27 4.55 10.05 -7.50
N VAL A 28 5.62 9.46 -8.04
CA VAL A 28 5.91 9.42 -9.48
C VAL A 28 4.79 8.71 -10.24
N TYR A 29 4.37 7.53 -9.80
CA TYR A 29 3.26 6.79 -10.43
C TYR A 29 1.96 7.60 -10.41
N SER A 30 1.61 8.17 -9.25
CA SER A 30 0.40 8.96 -9.06
C SER A 30 0.39 10.19 -9.98
N TYR A 31 1.52 10.89 -10.08
CA TYR A 31 1.65 12.02 -10.98
C TYR A 31 1.50 11.62 -12.45
N ARG A 32 2.21 10.57 -12.89
CA ARG A 32 2.11 10.06 -14.27
C ARG A 32 0.70 9.63 -14.67
N LYS A 33 -0.06 9.11 -13.71
CA LYS A 33 -1.41 8.60 -13.94
C LYS A 33 -2.49 9.66 -13.87
N TYR A 34 -2.35 10.63 -12.97
CA TYR A 34 -3.38 11.62 -12.67
C TYR A 34 -2.99 13.05 -13.09
N GLY A 35 -1.81 13.26 -13.66
CA GLY A 35 -1.29 14.60 -14.01
C GLY A 35 -1.03 15.50 -12.79
N ARG A 36 -1.21 14.98 -11.57
CA ARG A 36 -1.01 15.70 -10.30
C ARG A 36 -0.83 14.73 -9.15
N LEU A 37 -0.32 15.24 -8.04
CA LEU A 37 -0.28 14.50 -6.78
C LEU A 37 -1.67 14.55 -6.12
N SER A 38 -2.33 13.42 -6.04
CA SER A 38 -3.65 13.29 -5.42
C SER A 38 -3.52 12.70 -4.02
N LEU A 39 -3.75 13.52 -3.00
CA LEU A 39 -3.76 13.07 -1.60
C LEU A 39 -4.76 11.93 -1.38
N TRP A 40 -5.95 12.04 -1.98
CA TRP A 40 -6.98 11.00 -1.85
C TRP A 40 -6.52 9.66 -2.46
N ALA A 41 -5.95 9.67 -3.66
CA ALA A 41 -5.42 8.45 -4.27
C ALA A 41 -4.30 7.83 -3.41
N SER A 42 -3.48 8.66 -2.78
CA SER A 42 -2.43 8.21 -1.85
C SER A 42 -3.03 7.59 -0.58
N ILE A 43 -4.02 8.25 0.04
CA ILE A 43 -4.73 7.71 1.22
C ILE A 43 -5.31 6.33 0.91
N VAL A 44 -6.02 6.18 -0.21
CA VAL A 44 -6.62 4.89 -0.61
C VAL A 44 -5.55 3.82 -0.84
N ALA A 45 -4.44 4.15 -1.50
CA ALA A 45 -3.38 3.19 -1.76
C ALA A 45 -2.66 2.76 -0.48
N TYR A 46 -2.27 3.71 0.36
CA TYR A 46 -1.56 3.41 1.61
C TYR A 46 -2.47 2.71 2.62
N SER A 47 -3.75 3.10 2.73
CA SER A 47 -4.71 2.39 3.58
C SER A 47 -4.96 0.96 3.09
N PHE A 48 -4.97 0.73 1.77
CA PHE A 48 -5.06 -0.62 1.22
C PHE A 48 -3.84 -1.48 1.58
N VAL A 49 -2.63 -0.95 1.43
CA VAL A 49 -1.40 -1.66 1.80
C VAL A 49 -1.37 -1.97 3.30
N PHE A 50 -1.71 -0.98 4.14
CA PHE A 50 -1.79 -1.19 5.59
C PHE A 50 -2.83 -2.25 5.97
N TYR A 51 -4.01 -2.21 5.36
CA TYR A 51 -5.04 -3.22 5.55
C TYR A 51 -4.56 -4.62 5.15
N MET A 52 -3.93 -4.76 3.97
CA MET A 52 -3.43 -6.06 3.49
C MET A 52 -2.37 -6.65 4.43
N LEU A 53 -1.45 -5.82 4.92
CA LEU A 53 -0.47 -6.23 5.93
C LEU A 53 -1.15 -6.62 7.25
N SER A 54 -2.12 -5.84 7.72
CA SER A 54 -2.84 -6.13 8.95
C SER A 54 -3.61 -7.45 8.84
N ALA A 55 -4.32 -7.69 7.72
CA ALA A 55 -5.02 -8.93 7.46
C ALA A 55 -4.07 -10.13 7.44
N LEU A 56 -2.92 -10.01 6.74
CA LEU A 56 -1.91 -11.05 6.70
C LEU A 56 -1.37 -11.39 8.10
N PHE A 57 -1.02 -10.39 8.90
CA PHE A 57 -0.48 -10.62 10.24
C PHE A 57 -1.53 -11.10 11.23
N LEU A 58 -2.80 -10.70 11.09
CA LEU A 58 -3.90 -11.25 11.89
C LEU A 58 -4.11 -12.74 11.64
N VAL A 59 -3.90 -13.18 10.41
CA VAL A 59 -4.01 -14.59 10.02
C VAL A 59 -2.78 -15.40 10.47
N LEU A 60 -1.58 -14.85 10.34
CA LEU A 60 -0.34 -15.61 10.60
C LEU A 60 0.09 -15.61 12.06
N LEU A 61 -0.14 -14.53 12.81
CA LEU A 61 0.32 -14.41 14.19
C LEU A 61 -0.69 -14.97 15.21
N PRO A 62 -0.23 -15.45 16.38
CA PRO A 62 1.17 -15.58 16.79
C PRO A 62 1.89 -16.72 16.09
N LEU A 63 3.17 -16.52 15.81
CA LEU A 63 4.02 -17.58 15.26
C LEU A 63 4.49 -18.50 16.41
N PRO A 64 4.70 -19.81 16.13
CA PRO A 64 5.32 -20.72 17.08
C PRO A 64 6.76 -20.28 17.45
N GLU A 65 7.14 -20.46 18.69
CA GLU A 65 8.48 -20.12 19.18
C GLU A 65 9.58 -21.01 18.59
N THR A 66 9.25 -22.23 18.23
CA THR A 66 10.18 -23.21 17.65
C THR A 66 9.80 -23.58 16.23
N ARG A 67 10.79 -23.79 15.37
CA ARG A 67 10.56 -24.28 14.00
C ARG A 67 10.11 -25.75 13.96
N ASN A 68 10.45 -26.52 14.98
CA ASN A 68 10.02 -27.92 15.08
C ASN A 68 8.62 -28.00 15.71
N THR A 69 7.63 -27.57 14.96
CA THR A 69 6.22 -27.60 15.37
C THR A 69 5.67 -29.01 15.47
N CYS A 70 6.29 -30.00 14.77
CA CYS A 70 5.90 -31.40 14.87
C CYS A 70 6.08 -31.96 16.31
N ALA A 71 7.13 -31.55 17.00
CA ALA A 71 7.39 -31.99 18.36
C ALA A 71 6.38 -31.49 19.40
N LEU A 72 5.59 -30.47 19.05
CA LEU A 72 4.56 -29.89 19.90
C LEU A 72 3.15 -30.50 19.66
N GLN A 73 3.05 -31.41 18.69
CA GLN A 73 1.78 -31.96 18.23
C GLN A 73 1.69 -33.44 18.55
N SER A 74 0.46 -33.91 18.79
CA SER A 74 0.18 -35.35 18.91
C SER A 74 0.34 -36.04 17.55
N PRO A 75 0.81 -37.29 17.46
CA PRO A 75 0.85 -38.06 16.24
C PRO A 75 -0.47 -38.12 15.45
N ASP A 76 -1.58 -38.03 16.15
CA ASP A 76 -2.94 -38.11 15.59
C ASP A 76 -3.54 -36.73 15.26
N THR A 77 -2.73 -35.67 15.27
CA THR A 77 -3.21 -34.30 14.99
C THR A 77 -3.72 -34.17 13.55
N VAL A 78 -4.99 -33.83 13.38
CA VAL A 78 -5.60 -33.55 12.09
C VAL A 78 -5.35 -32.11 11.73
N HIS A 79 -4.79 -31.89 10.54
CA HIS A 79 -4.40 -30.55 10.03
C HIS A 79 -5.38 -29.93 9.06
N TYR A 80 -6.54 -30.53 8.84
CA TYR A 80 -7.56 -30.02 7.93
C TYR A 80 -8.97 -30.31 8.42
N SER A 81 -9.87 -29.37 8.19
CA SER A 81 -11.31 -29.49 8.34
C SER A 81 -11.95 -29.26 6.96
N LEU A 82 -12.55 -30.32 6.39
CA LEU A 82 -13.15 -30.30 5.05
C LEU A 82 -14.68 -30.30 5.08
N VAL A 83 -15.29 -30.25 6.26
CA VAL A 83 -16.75 -30.26 6.41
C VAL A 83 -17.27 -28.83 6.30
N PRO A 84 -17.95 -28.46 5.20
CA PRO A 84 -18.45 -27.10 5.04
C PRO A 84 -19.59 -26.81 6.01
N PHE A 85 -19.65 -25.57 6.50
CA PHE A 85 -20.64 -25.08 7.48
C PHE A 85 -20.57 -25.75 8.85
N HIS A 86 -19.43 -26.33 9.20
CA HIS A 86 -19.22 -26.94 10.51
C HIS A 86 -19.37 -25.91 11.64
N PHE A 87 -18.98 -24.66 11.41
CA PHE A 87 -19.17 -23.56 12.37
C PHE A 87 -20.61 -23.36 12.80
N ILE A 88 -21.61 -23.66 11.94
CA ILE A 88 -23.03 -23.55 12.29
C ILE A 88 -23.37 -24.60 13.33
N TRP A 89 -22.87 -25.84 13.14
CA TRP A 89 -23.07 -26.92 14.09
C TRP A 89 -22.43 -26.57 15.44
N GLU A 90 -21.21 -26.07 15.45
CA GLU A 90 -20.50 -25.69 16.67
C GLU A 90 -21.20 -24.55 17.43
N ILE A 91 -21.71 -23.51 16.71
CA ILE A 91 -22.49 -22.42 17.35
C ILE A 91 -23.77 -22.95 17.97
N ILE A 92 -24.50 -23.84 17.26
CA ILE A 92 -25.77 -24.37 17.72
C ILE A 92 -25.57 -25.28 18.97
N HIS A 93 -24.48 -26.03 19.03
CA HIS A 93 -24.15 -26.95 20.14
C HIS A 93 -23.21 -26.30 21.15
N SER A 94 -22.95 -25.02 21.05
CA SER A 94 -22.14 -24.28 22.02
C SER A 94 -22.78 -24.40 23.44
N ARG A 95 -21.93 -24.62 24.41
CA ARG A 95 -22.36 -24.66 25.83
C ARG A 95 -22.90 -23.31 26.33
N SER A 96 -22.67 -22.24 25.57
CA SER A 96 -23.13 -20.88 25.89
C SER A 96 -24.63 -20.70 25.67
N ILE A 97 -25.29 -21.60 24.90
CA ILE A 97 -26.70 -21.51 24.55
C ILE A 97 -27.51 -22.57 25.29
N VAL A 98 -28.49 -22.12 26.04
CA VAL A 98 -29.56 -22.99 26.60
C VAL A 98 -30.85 -22.64 25.87
N TRP A 99 -31.26 -23.48 24.93
CA TRP A 99 -32.39 -23.22 24.01
C TRP A 99 -33.71 -22.94 24.71
N SER A 100 -33.89 -23.44 25.93
CA SER A 100 -35.06 -23.17 26.79
C SER A 100 -35.03 -21.80 27.48
N GLN A 101 -33.89 -21.09 27.42
CA GLN A 101 -33.69 -19.82 28.14
C GLN A 101 -33.24 -18.70 27.18
N PRO A 102 -34.17 -17.86 26.68
CA PRO A 102 -33.86 -16.77 25.74
C PRO A 102 -32.79 -15.76 26.23
N SER A 103 -32.67 -15.58 27.55
CA SER A 103 -31.62 -14.73 28.16
C SER A 103 -30.20 -15.21 27.89
N THR A 104 -30.01 -16.44 27.49
CA THR A 104 -28.68 -17.00 27.15
C THR A 104 -28.28 -16.68 25.70
N TYR A 105 -29.20 -16.30 24.83
CA TYR A 105 -28.90 -16.04 23.39
C TYR A 105 -27.92 -14.91 23.19
N VAL A 106 -27.93 -13.90 24.06
CA VAL A 106 -26.95 -12.79 23.99
C VAL A 106 -25.53 -13.29 24.25
N ARG A 107 -25.34 -14.38 24.99
CA ARG A 107 -24.03 -14.97 25.28
C ARG A 107 -23.34 -15.53 24.04
N VAL A 108 -24.09 -15.85 22.99
CA VAL A 108 -23.53 -16.25 21.68
C VAL A 108 -22.58 -15.19 21.15
N LEU A 109 -22.90 -13.90 21.31
CA LEU A 109 -22.06 -12.79 20.83
C LEU A 109 -20.69 -12.72 21.51
N THR A 110 -20.52 -13.39 22.63
CA THR A 110 -19.24 -13.48 23.36
C THR A 110 -18.62 -14.87 23.28
N ASP A 111 -19.30 -15.81 22.60
CA ASP A 111 -18.79 -17.15 22.37
C ASP A 111 -17.59 -17.16 21.46
N SER A 112 -16.56 -17.94 21.74
CA SER A 112 -15.32 -17.99 20.98
C SER A 112 -15.52 -18.44 19.54
N VAL A 113 -16.40 -19.42 19.32
CA VAL A 113 -16.72 -19.95 17.99
C VAL A 113 -17.42 -18.89 17.14
N PHE A 114 -18.42 -18.23 17.73
CA PHE A 114 -19.12 -17.13 17.04
C PHE A 114 -18.17 -15.98 16.69
N LEU A 115 -17.32 -15.58 17.64
CA LEU A 115 -16.36 -14.51 17.40
C LEU A 115 -15.36 -14.87 16.31
N GLN A 116 -14.85 -16.10 16.32
CA GLN A 116 -13.94 -16.59 15.26
C GLN A 116 -14.62 -16.55 13.89
N THR A 117 -15.85 -17.07 13.78
CA THR A 117 -16.68 -17.05 12.57
C THR A 117 -16.90 -15.61 12.08
N ALA A 118 -17.30 -14.72 12.98
CA ALA A 118 -17.53 -13.31 12.68
C ALA A 118 -16.24 -12.60 12.21
N PHE A 119 -15.11 -12.85 12.88
CA PHE A 119 -13.83 -12.26 12.50
C PHE A 119 -13.34 -12.75 11.14
N ASN A 120 -13.51 -14.03 10.80
CA ASN A 120 -13.18 -14.55 9.48
C ASN A 120 -14.03 -13.88 8.40
N PHE A 121 -15.34 -13.78 8.60
CA PHE A 121 -16.19 -13.03 7.67
C PHE A 121 -15.79 -11.56 7.53
N LEU A 122 -15.48 -10.88 8.63
CA LEU A 122 -15.08 -9.47 8.64
C LEU A 122 -13.67 -9.24 8.10
N LEU A 123 -12.79 -10.23 8.13
CA LEU A 123 -11.40 -10.13 7.72
C LEU A 123 -11.26 -9.61 6.28
N LEU A 124 -12.00 -10.18 5.33
CA LEU A 124 -11.94 -9.78 3.92
C LEU A 124 -13.08 -8.85 3.47
N LEU A 125 -13.96 -8.41 4.38
CA LEU A 125 -14.98 -7.42 4.06
C LEU A 125 -14.38 -6.10 3.53
N PRO A 126 -13.35 -5.49 4.16
CA PRO A 126 -12.70 -4.30 3.62
C PRO A 126 -12.06 -4.55 2.26
N PHE A 127 -11.51 -5.75 2.01
CA PHE A 127 -10.99 -6.13 0.70
C PHE A 127 -12.06 -5.98 -0.40
N GLY A 128 -13.27 -6.46 -0.14
CA GLY A 128 -14.40 -6.29 -1.04
C GLY A 128 -14.73 -4.83 -1.33
N VAL A 129 -14.67 -3.95 -0.30
CA VAL A 129 -14.87 -2.49 -0.47
C VAL A 129 -13.80 -1.90 -1.38
N TYR A 130 -12.52 -2.24 -1.17
CA TYR A 130 -11.44 -1.80 -2.05
C TYR A 130 -11.60 -2.31 -3.48
N LEU A 131 -11.98 -3.57 -3.67
CA LEU A 131 -12.24 -4.12 -5.00
C LEU A 131 -13.36 -3.35 -5.71
N ARG A 132 -14.41 -2.95 -5.00
CA ARG A 132 -15.49 -2.14 -5.56
C ARG A 132 -15.01 -0.75 -5.96
N TYR A 133 -14.19 -0.12 -5.13
CA TYR A 133 -13.56 1.16 -5.44
C TYR A 133 -12.69 1.07 -6.71
N PHE A 134 -11.90 0.00 -6.85
CA PHE A 134 -11.02 -0.18 -8.01
C PHE A 134 -11.78 -0.57 -9.27
N PHE A 135 -12.75 -1.47 -9.20
CA PHE A 135 -13.48 -1.97 -10.37
C PHE A 135 -14.58 -1.04 -10.87
N GLN A 136 -15.18 -0.24 -9.99
CA GLN A 136 -16.25 0.73 -10.27
C GLN A 136 -17.56 0.15 -10.85
N HIS A 137 -17.63 -1.14 -11.17
CA HIS A 137 -18.77 -1.80 -11.81
C HIS A 137 -19.35 -2.92 -10.96
N LYS A 138 -20.67 -2.83 -10.66
CA LYS A 138 -21.40 -3.87 -9.90
C LYS A 138 -21.36 -5.26 -10.56
N ARG A 139 -21.28 -5.33 -11.89
CA ARG A 139 -21.22 -6.59 -12.65
C ARG A 139 -19.98 -7.43 -12.37
N LYS A 140 -18.97 -6.88 -11.70
CA LYS A 140 -17.70 -7.58 -11.38
C LYS A 140 -17.74 -8.33 -10.03
N TRP A 141 -18.92 -8.59 -9.47
CA TRP A 141 -19.07 -9.31 -8.21
C TRP A 141 -18.45 -10.71 -8.23
N LYS A 142 -18.53 -11.44 -9.36
CA LYS A 142 -17.90 -12.77 -9.51
C LYS A 142 -16.38 -12.67 -9.39
N LYS A 143 -15.76 -11.59 -9.90
CA LYS A 143 -14.32 -11.34 -9.74
C LYS A 143 -13.98 -11.00 -8.29
N ALA A 144 -14.83 -10.27 -7.58
CA ALA A 144 -14.62 -9.97 -6.18
C ALA A 144 -14.68 -11.23 -5.31
N LEU A 145 -15.67 -12.10 -5.54
CA LEU A 145 -15.77 -13.40 -4.90
C LEU A 145 -14.54 -14.28 -5.20
N GLY A 146 -14.16 -14.39 -6.46
CA GLY A 146 -13.00 -15.19 -6.86
C GLY A 146 -11.67 -14.69 -6.31
N LEU A 147 -11.49 -13.36 -6.23
CA LEU A 147 -10.30 -12.78 -5.59
C LEU A 147 -10.31 -12.95 -4.08
N GLY A 148 -11.48 -12.84 -3.45
CA GLY A 148 -11.66 -13.15 -2.02
C GLY A 148 -11.30 -14.60 -1.71
N PHE A 149 -11.80 -15.53 -2.53
CA PHE A 149 -11.48 -16.95 -2.44
C PHE A 149 -9.97 -17.22 -2.64
N ALA A 150 -9.38 -16.63 -3.66
CA ALA A 150 -7.94 -16.80 -3.95
C ALA A 150 -7.07 -16.27 -2.81
N LEU A 151 -7.44 -15.13 -2.21
CA LEU A 151 -6.72 -14.56 -1.08
C LEU A 151 -6.89 -15.41 0.18
N SER A 152 -8.10 -15.91 0.46
CA SER A 152 -8.34 -16.82 1.57
C SER A 152 -7.57 -18.13 1.40
N LEU A 153 -7.60 -18.70 0.19
CA LEU A 153 -6.84 -19.92 -0.13
C LEU A 153 -5.32 -19.70 0.03
N PHE A 154 -4.82 -18.52 -0.33
CA PHE A 154 -3.43 -18.15 -0.08
C PHE A 154 -3.11 -18.15 1.43
N TYR A 155 -3.98 -17.62 2.27
CA TYR A 155 -3.80 -17.65 3.71
C TYR A 155 -3.79 -19.08 4.27
N GLU A 156 -4.79 -19.87 3.91
CA GLU A 156 -4.91 -21.27 4.32
C GLU A 156 -3.70 -22.12 3.87
N THR A 157 -3.27 -21.92 2.60
CA THR A 157 -2.09 -22.61 2.09
C THR A 157 -0.82 -22.20 2.83
N THR A 158 -0.68 -20.93 3.18
CA THR A 158 0.47 -20.45 3.97
C THR A 158 0.50 -21.07 5.34
N GLN A 159 -0.65 -21.27 5.99
CA GLN A 159 -0.75 -21.87 7.32
C GLN A 159 -0.49 -23.38 7.30
N ILE A 160 -1.15 -24.12 6.39
CA ILE A 160 -1.01 -25.59 6.32
C ILE A 160 0.39 -26.04 5.85
N THR A 161 1.07 -25.21 5.07
CA THR A 161 2.45 -25.49 4.65
C THR A 161 3.50 -25.10 5.69
N GLY A 162 3.09 -24.63 6.88
CA GLY A 162 4.02 -24.10 7.85
C GLY A 162 4.83 -22.93 7.33
N ILE A 163 4.18 -21.96 6.66
CA ILE A 163 4.79 -20.83 5.96
C ILE A 163 5.82 -21.33 4.92
N TYR A 164 5.35 -22.17 4.02
CA TYR A 164 6.14 -22.74 2.91
C TYR A 164 7.43 -23.44 3.38
N GLY A 165 7.34 -24.18 4.49
CA GLY A 165 8.45 -24.97 5.03
C GLY A 165 9.36 -24.22 6.01
N VAL A 166 9.00 -23.03 6.46
CA VAL A 166 9.68 -22.35 7.58
C VAL A 166 9.48 -23.14 8.88
N TYR A 167 8.30 -23.74 9.05
CA TYR A 167 7.96 -24.68 10.14
C TYR A 167 7.84 -26.10 9.60
N ASN A 168 8.33 -27.08 10.36
CA ASN A 168 8.38 -28.48 9.92
C ASN A 168 6.99 -29.13 9.80
N CYS A 169 6.01 -28.70 10.61
CA CYS A 169 4.61 -29.12 10.53
C CYS A 169 3.67 -27.90 10.49
N PRO A 170 2.44 -28.07 9.97
CA PRO A 170 1.40 -27.06 10.06
C PRO A 170 1.20 -26.61 11.51
N TYR A 171 1.07 -25.29 11.72
CA TYR A 171 0.80 -24.75 13.06
C TYR A 171 -0.65 -24.27 13.24
N ARG A 172 -1.42 -24.31 12.15
CA ARG A 172 -2.87 -24.09 12.12
C ARG A 172 -3.54 -25.11 11.20
N ILE A 173 -4.81 -25.32 11.45
CA ILE A 173 -5.67 -26.24 10.68
C ILE A 173 -6.13 -25.52 9.43
N PHE A 174 -6.05 -26.18 8.27
CA PHE A 174 -6.72 -25.72 7.03
C PHE A 174 -8.22 -25.92 7.19
N ASP A 175 -9.03 -24.87 7.05
CA ASP A 175 -10.47 -24.93 7.23
C ASP A 175 -11.22 -24.42 6.00
N VAL A 176 -12.11 -25.28 5.47
CA VAL A 176 -13.00 -24.90 4.34
C VAL A 176 -13.99 -23.83 4.76
N ASP A 177 -14.39 -23.79 6.02
CA ASP A 177 -15.28 -22.73 6.52
C ASP A 177 -14.61 -21.35 6.48
N ASP A 178 -13.31 -21.26 6.70
CA ASP A 178 -12.55 -20.01 6.56
C ASP A 178 -12.53 -19.54 5.10
N LEU A 179 -12.42 -20.47 4.13
CA LEU A 179 -12.55 -20.12 2.71
C LEU A 179 -13.92 -19.55 2.37
N ILE A 180 -14.99 -20.16 2.90
CA ILE A 180 -16.38 -19.73 2.67
C ILE A 180 -16.62 -18.36 3.32
N LEU A 181 -16.28 -18.22 4.59
CA LEU A 181 -16.52 -17.01 5.37
C LEU A 181 -15.75 -15.81 4.83
N ASN A 182 -14.46 -15.97 4.58
CA ASN A 182 -13.62 -14.91 4.01
C ASN A 182 -14.10 -14.48 2.62
N SER A 183 -14.42 -15.44 1.74
CA SER A 183 -14.88 -15.17 0.37
C SER A 183 -16.24 -14.46 0.37
N THR A 184 -17.18 -14.91 1.21
CA THR A 184 -18.49 -14.29 1.36
C THR A 184 -18.39 -12.92 2.01
N GLY A 185 -17.49 -12.73 2.96
CA GLY A 185 -17.14 -11.43 3.53
C GLY A 185 -16.65 -10.43 2.48
N ALA A 186 -15.73 -10.85 1.60
CA ALA A 186 -15.27 -10.04 0.48
C ALA A 186 -16.41 -9.71 -0.49
N LEU A 187 -17.28 -10.66 -0.82
CA LEU A 187 -18.45 -10.43 -1.67
C LEU A 187 -19.43 -9.44 -1.01
N PHE A 188 -19.71 -9.61 0.27
CA PHE A 188 -20.60 -8.71 1.02
C PHE A 188 -20.03 -7.30 1.07
N GLY A 189 -18.74 -7.15 1.38
CA GLY A 189 -18.03 -5.87 1.33
C GLY A 189 -18.12 -5.20 -0.04
N PHE A 190 -18.00 -5.96 -1.13
CA PHE A 190 -18.17 -5.45 -2.50
C PHE A 190 -19.59 -4.95 -2.76
N ILE A 191 -20.61 -5.63 -2.23
CA ILE A 191 -22.03 -5.26 -2.42
C ILE A 191 -22.36 -4.00 -1.63
N ILE A 192 -21.98 -3.90 -0.36
CA ILE A 192 -22.30 -2.75 0.51
C ILE A 192 -21.39 -1.54 0.26
N ALA A 193 -20.29 -1.73 -0.44
CA ALA A 193 -19.31 -0.67 -0.73
C ALA A 193 -19.90 0.63 -1.29
N PRO A 194 -20.94 0.66 -2.15
CA PRO A 194 -21.54 1.91 -2.61
C PRO A 194 -22.05 2.80 -1.47
N VAL A 195 -22.58 2.21 -0.40
CA VAL A 195 -23.05 2.96 0.78
C VAL A 195 -21.87 3.59 1.52
N ILE A 196 -20.79 2.81 1.73
CA ILE A 196 -19.59 3.28 2.40
C ILE A 196 -18.87 4.34 1.55
N LEU A 197 -18.77 4.09 0.24
CA LEU A 197 -18.03 4.95 -0.69
C LEU A 197 -18.81 6.22 -1.08
N ALA A 198 -20.11 6.33 -0.76
CA ALA A 198 -20.89 7.54 -0.99
C ALA A 198 -20.33 8.76 -0.25
N LEU A 199 -19.66 8.53 0.87
CA LEU A 199 -19.03 9.57 1.70
C LEU A 199 -17.66 10.02 1.16
N PHE A 200 -17.14 9.38 0.11
CA PHE A 200 -15.77 9.58 -0.36
C PHE A 200 -15.69 9.99 -1.83
N PRO A 201 -14.65 10.73 -2.25
CA PRO A 201 -14.46 11.11 -3.64
C PRO A 201 -14.39 9.89 -4.56
N SER A 202 -15.22 9.85 -5.59
CA SER A 202 -15.20 8.76 -6.55
C SER A 202 -13.93 8.80 -7.41
N ARG A 203 -13.45 7.63 -7.83
CA ARG A 203 -12.31 7.52 -8.74
C ARG A 203 -12.55 8.22 -10.07
N ARG A 204 -13.81 8.24 -10.56
CA ARG A 204 -14.19 8.96 -11.79
C ARG A 204 -13.96 10.47 -11.65
N ASN A 205 -14.37 11.06 -10.52
CA ASN A 205 -14.16 12.48 -10.26
C ASN A 205 -12.67 12.83 -10.19
N LEU A 206 -11.84 11.93 -9.63
CA LEU A 206 -10.40 12.11 -9.59
C LEU A 206 -9.78 12.10 -11.00
N ILE A 207 -10.20 11.16 -11.85
CA ILE A 207 -9.73 11.07 -13.25
C ILE A 207 -10.19 12.27 -14.05
N ALA A 208 -11.49 12.63 -14.01
CA ALA A 208 -12.02 13.79 -14.73
C ALA A 208 -11.34 15.11 -14.30
N LYS A 209 -11.01 15.25 -13.00
CA LYS A 209 -10.25 16.39 -12.51
C LYS A 209 -8.78 16.36 -12.97
N ALA A 210 -8.21 15.17 -13.15
CA ALA A 210 -6.86 14.99 -13.69
C ALA A 210 -6.79 15.38 -15.17
N GLU A 211 -7.76 14.92 -15.98
CA GLU A 211 -7.86 15.26 -17.41
C GLU A 211 -7.93 16.78 -17.63
N LYS A 212 -8.80 17.46 -16.90
CA LYS A 212 -8.90 18.94 -16.96
C LYS A 212 -7.60 19.66 -16.56
N MET A 213 -6.78 19.07 -15.69
CA MET A 213 -5.50 19.66 -15.28
C MET A 213 -4.36 19.38 -16.27
N GLN A 214 -4.45 18.29 -17.03
CA GLN A 214 -3.49 18.02 -18.11
C GLN A 214 -3.64 19.01 -19.29
N GLU A 215 -4.82 19.61 -19.46
CA GLU A 215 -5.05 20.68 -20.45
C GLU A 215 -4.40 22.01 -20.02
N SER A 216 -4.03 22.15 -18.76
CA SER A 216 -3.36 23.37 -18.27
C SER A 216 -1.87 23.35 -18.63
N PRO A 217 -1.34 24.41 -19.24
CA PRO A 217 0.09 24.52 -19.55
C PRO A 217 0.97 24.64 -18.28
N LEU A 218 0.36 24.81 -17.11
CA LEU A 218 1.06 25.07 -15.86
C LEU A 218 1.36 23.78 -15.09
N VAL A 219 2.61 23.55 -14.79
CA VAL A 219 3.05 22.44 -13.94
C VAL A 219 2.92 22.84 -12.47
N PRO A 220 2.19 22.08 -11.62
CA PRO A 220 2.05 22.39 -10.21
C PRO A 220 3.41 22.47 -9.50
N PRO A 221 3.64 23.43 -8.59
CA PRO A 221 4.92 23.59 -7.88
C PRO A 221 5.37 22.32 -7.14
N LEU A 222 4.44 21.60 -6.56
CA LEU A 222 4.71 20.34 -5.87
C LEU A 222 5.29 19.26 -6.81
N SER A 223 4.88 19.26 -8.07
CA SER A 223 5.41 18.33 -9.10
C SER A 223 6.82 18.70 -9.51
N GLN A 224 7.13 19.99 -9.56
CA GLN A 224 8.48 20.49 -9.81
C GLN A 224 9.42 20.12 -8.65
N LEU A 225 8.96 20.30 -7.41
CA LEU A 225 9.70 19.88 -6.23
C LEU A 225 9.97 18.36 -6.24
N LEU A 226 8.96 17.56 -6.63
CA LEU A 226 9.12 16.11 -6.76
C LEU A 226 10.18 15.75 -7.80
N ALA A 227 10.24 16.44 -8.94
CA ALA A 227 11.27 16.20 -9.95
C ALA A 227 12.68 16.47 -9.39
N VAL A 228 12.86 17.59 -8.69
CA VAL A 228 14.14 17.95 -8.05
C VAL A 228 14.51 16.93 -6.97
N LEU A 229 13.53 16.47 -6.18
CA LEU A 229 13.75 15.45 -5.15
C LEU A 229 14.19 14.11 -5.76
N VAL A 230 13.57 13.69 -6.87
CA VAL A 230 13.97 12.48 -7.61
C VAL A 230 15.41 12.62 -8.10
N ASP A 231 15.75 13.75 -8.73
CA ASP A 231 17.11 14.04 -9.22
C ASP A 231 18.13 14.00 -8.08
N TYR A 232 17.84 14.62 -6.94
CA TYR A 232 18.71 14.62 -5.77
C TYR A 232 18.90 13.21 -5.17
N LEU A 233 17.81 12.44 -5.05
CA LEU A 233 17.90 11.07 -4.55
C LEU A 233 18.73 10.17 -5.46
N LEU A 234 18.62 10.33 -6.76
CA LEU A 234 19.46 9.60 -7.72
C LEU A 234 20.95 9.88 -7.50
N ILE A 235 21.33 11.13 -7.24
CA ILE A 235 22.71 11.50 -6.92
C ILE A 235 23.16 10.84 -5.61
N LYS A 236 22.34 10.89 -4.55
CA LYS A 236 22.70 10.30 -3.25
C LYS A 236 22.79 8.78 -3.32
N ILE A 237 21.85 8.13 -3.99
CA ILE A 237 21.89 6.66 -4.20
C ILE A 237 23.11 6.29 -5.03
N SER A 238 23.42 7.05 -6.09
CA SER A 238 24.62 6.76 -6.91
C SER A 238 25.92 6.89 -6.10
N TRP A 239 26.03 7.88 -5.22
CA TRP A 239 27.14 7.99 -4.29
C TRP A 239 27.28 6.74 -3.41
N THR A 240 26.19 6.36 -2.75
CA THR A 240 26.17 5.21 -1.83
C THR A 240 26.56 3.90 -2.52
N LEU A 241 26.10 3.71 -3.78
CA LEU A 241 26.34 2.49 -4.56
C LEU A 241 27.72 2.46 -5.27
N THR A 242 28.44 3.59 -5.29
CA THR A 242 29.74 3.72 -5.99
C THR A 242 30.85 4.07 -5.00
N LEU A 243 31.28 5.32 -4.99
CA LEU A 243 32.41 5.79 -4.17
C LEU A 243 32.14 5.69 -2.67
N GLY A 244 30.88 5.81 -2.22
CA GLY A 244 30.51 5.67 -0.81
C GLY A 244 30.76 4.28 -0.22
N LEU A 245 30.97 3.24 -1.05
CA LEU A 245 31.42 1.91 -0.61
C LEU A 245 32.91 1.87 -0.26
N PHE A 246 33.70 2.79 -0.79
CA PHE A 246 35.15 2.79 -0.66
C PHE A 246 35.68 3.93 0.22
N THR A 247 34.90 4.99 0.43
CA THR A 247 35.31 6.14 1.22
C THR A 247 34.14 6.76 1.99
N THR A 248 34.41 7.23 3.20
CA THR A 248 33.50 7.99 4.06
C THR A 248 33.86 9.48 4.13
N SER A 249 34.77 9.96 3.23
CA SER A 249 35.22 11.35 3.23
C SER A 249 34.09 12.29 2.83
N GLU A 250 33.71 13.20 3.72
CA GLU A 250 32.71 14.24 3.47
C GLU A 250 33.10 15.15 2.29
N PHE A 251 34.38 15.44 2.13
CA PHE A 251 34.89 16.23 1.01
C PHE A 251 34.70 15.50 -0.32
N ALA A 252 34.98 14.18 -0.36
CA ALA A 252 34.74 13.38 -1.56
C ALA A 252 33.27 13.30 -1.92
N GLU A 253 32.37 13.16 -0.94
CA GLU A 253 30.93 13.18 -1.13
C GLU A 253 30.44 14.53 -1.65
N PHE A 254 30.94 15.64 -1.09
CA PHE A 254 30.62 16.98 -1.53
C PHE A 254 31.05 17.22 -2.98
N LEU A 255 32.27 16.85 -3.33
CA LEU A 255 32.81 16.99 -4.69
C LEU A 255 32.02 16.16 -5.70
N TYR A 256 31.76 14.89 -5.40
CA TYR A 256 30.96 13.99 -6.23
C TYR A 256 29.54 14.54 -6.45
N THR A 257 28.88 14.92 -5.36
CA THR A 257 27.52 15.48 -5.41
C THR A 257 27.49 16.74 -6.25
N THR A 258 28.47 17.63 -6.11
CA THR A 258 28.55 18.88 -6.88
C THR A 258 28.75 18.61 -8.36
N ILE A 259 29.67 17.70 -8.71
CA ILE A 259 29.91 17.33 -10.12
C ILE A 259 28.64 16.73 -10.74
N LEU A 260 27.99 15.81 -10.07
CA LEU A 260 26.75 15.18 -10.58
C LEU A 260 25.59 16.19 -10.66
N LEU A 261 25.48 17.14 -9.74
CA LEU A 261 24.52 18.24 -9.84
C LEU A 261 24.75 19.05 -11.12
N VAL A 262 25.99 19.43 -11.41
CA VAL A 262 26.34 20.16 -12.65
C VAL A 262 25.99 19.32 -13.87
N ILE A 263 26.36 18.05 -13.90
CA ILE A 263 26.04 17.15 -15.01
C ILE A 263 24.51 17.06 -15.18
N LEU A 264 23.76 16.80 -14.12
CA LEU A 264 22.33 16.53 -14.16
C LEU A 264 21.49 17.78 -14.49
N PHE A 265 21.92 18.96 -14.02
CA PHE A 265 21.17 20.20 -14.20
C PHE A 265 21.69 21.09 -15.36
N ALA A 266 22.89 20.84 -15.85
CA ALA A 266 23.49 21.59 -16.96
C ALA A 266 23.67 20.73 -18.21
N VAL A 267 24.40 19.62 -18.11
CA VAL A 267 24.77 18.82 -19.29
C VAL A 267 23.58 17.99 -19.80
N VAL A 268 22.87 17.28 -18.93
CA VAL A 268 21.72 16.45 -19.32
C VAL A 268 20.62 17.27 -20.00
N PRO A 269 20.18 18.44 -19.45
CA PRO A 269 19.18 19.27 -20.11
C PRO A 269 19.61 19.84 -21.46
N PHE A 270 20.91 20.04 -21.68
CA PHE A 270 21.40 20.47 -22.98
C PHE A 270 21.12 19.43 -24.07
N TYR A 271 21.28 18.13 -23.77
CA TYR A 271 20.99 17.04 -24.71
C TYR A 271 19.52 16.58 -24.71
N TRP A 272 18.74 16.92 -23.68
CA TRP A 272 17.36 16.45 -23.50
C TRP A 272 16.33 17.58 -23.53
N ASP A 273 16.51 18.59 -24.38
CA ASP A 273 15.56 19.70 -24.60
C ASP A 273 15.08 20.32 -23.27
N GLY A 274 16.01 20.61 -22.38
CA GLY A 274 15.71 21.21 -21.07
C GLY A 274 15.18 20.27 -19.99
N LYS A 275 15.20 18.94 -20.22
CA LYS A 275 14.73 17.95 -19.23
C LYS A 275 15.88 17.43 -18.38
N THR A 276 15.63 17.28 -17.07
CA THR A 276 16.42 16.43 -16.18
C THR A 276 15.84 15.03 -16.14
N ILE A 277 16.48 14.08 -15.45
CA ILE A 277 15.93 12.72 -15.26
C ILE A 277 14.58 12.81 -14.54
N GLY A 278 14.47 13.61 -13.48
CA GLY A 278 13.22 13.79 -12.72
C GLY A 278 12.09 14.39 -13.57
N THR A 279 12.36 15.43 -14.35
CA THR A 279 11.34 16.04 -15.23
C THR A 279 10.99 15.13 -16.40
N HIS A 280 11.93 14.36 -16.93
CA HIS A 280 11.66 13.35 -17.96
C HIS A 280 10.78 12.22 -17.40
N LEU A 281 11.08 11.74 -16.19
CA LEU A 281 10.28 10.72 -15.50
C LEU A 281 8.85 11.19 -15.24
N LEU A 282 8.65 12.47 -14.93
CA LEU A 282 7.33 13.08 -14.71
C LEU A 282 6.67 13.61 -15.98
N ARG A 283 7.32 13.53 -17.14
CA ARG A 283 6.79 13.89 -18.46
C ARG A 283 6.38 15.36 -18.60
N PHE A 284 7.15 16.29 -18.05
CA PHE A 284 6.97 17.71 -18.31
C PHE A 284 8.28 18.40 -18.69
N ASN A 285 8.15 19.55 -19.36
CA ASN A 285 9.25 20.41 -19.72
C ASN A 285 9.16 21.73 -18.97
N LEU A 286 10.31 22.32 -18.69
CA LEU A 286 10.41 23.70 -18.22
C LEU A 286 10.74 24.57 -19.43
N THR A 287 9.80 25.41 -19.86
CA THR A 287 9.99 26.37 -20.93
C THR A 287 10.02 27.80 -20.37
N THR A 288 10.61 28.75 -21.10
CA THR A 288 10.51 30.18 -20.80
C THR A 288 9.17 30.73 -21.27
N LEU A 289 8.79 31.92 -20.78
CA LEU A 289 7.55 32.64 -21.16
C LEU A 289 7.37 32.81 -22.69
N ASP A 290 8.47 32.92 -23.42
CA ASP A 290 8.48 33.11 -24.87
C ASP A 290 8.55 31.81 -25.67
N GLY A 291 8.31 30.65 -24.99
CA GLY A 291 8.36 29.33 -25.64
C GLY A 291 9.76 28.83 -25.98
N GLY A 292 10.80 29.64 -25.73
CA GLY A 292 12.20 29.29 -25.96
C GLY A 292 12.85 28.62 -24.76
N THR A 293 13.68 27.61 -24.97
CA THR A 293 14.53 27.02 -23.93
C THR A 293 15.84 27.80 -23.84
N THR A 294 15.87 28.88 -23.06
CA THR A 294 17.16 29.53 -22.78
C THR A 294 17.84 28.77 -21.66
N PHE A 295 18.91 28.06 -21.98
CA PHE A 295 19.71 27.23 -21.08
C PHE A 295 20.00 27.90 -19.73
N VAL A 296 20.38 29.18 -19.72
CA VAL A 296 20.69 29.92 -18.49
C VAL A 296 19.46 30.12 -17.61
N ALA A 297 18.30 30.43 -18.16
CA ALA A 297 17.08 30.63 -17.39
C ALA A 297 16.58 29.33 -16.75
N VAL A 298 16.69 28.21 -17.46
CA VAL A 298 16.33 26.86 -16.93
C VAL A 298 17.31 26.45 -15.84
N LEU A 299 18.60 26.69 -16.01
CA LEU A 299 19.66 26.39 -15.05
C LEU A 299 19.50 27.19 -13.76
N VAL A 300 19.37 28.52 -13.87
CA VAL A 300 19.18 29.41 -12.71
C VAL A 300 17.92 29.05 -11.93
N LYS A 301 16.83 28.79 -12.63
CA LYS A 301 15.58 28.35 -11.99
C LYS A 301 15.75 27.04 -11.24
N LYS A 302 16.39 26.03 -11.82
CA LYS A 302 16.61 24.73 -11.20
C LYS A 302 17.54 24.80 -9.99
N ILE A 303 18.63 25.55 -10.10
CA ILE A 303 19.55 25.81 -8.98
C ILE A 303 18.82 26.55 -7.86
N LEU A 304 18.01 27.56 -8.18
CA LEU A 304 17.25 28.29 -7.18
C LEU A 304 16.19 27.42 -6.49
N CYS A 305 15.46 26.58 -7.24
CA CYS A 305 14.53 25.59 -6.66
C CYS A 305 15.26 24.58 -5.77
N ALA A 306 16.43 24.10 -6.16
CA ALA A 306 17.24 23.19 -5.35
C ALA A 306 17.73 23.87 -4.06
N LEU A 307 18.25 25.10 -4.14
CA LEU A 307 18.69 25.87 -2.98
C LEU A 307 17.55 26.22 -2.02
N LEU A 308 16.36 26.53 -2.55
CA LEU A 308 15.19 26.84 -1.75
C LEU A 308 14.59 25.59 -1.09
N ALA A 309 14.64 24.44 -1.74
CA ALA A 309 14.30 23.16 -1.12
C ALA A 309 15.22 22.82 0.07
N PHE A 310 16.51 23.18 -0.04
CA PHE A 310 17.49 23.01 1.04
C PHE A 310 17.31 24.00 2.19
N SER A 311 16.84 25.22 1.95
CA SER A 311 16.67 26.24 2.96
C SER A 311 15.36 26.16 3.74
N GLY A 312 14.48 25.21 3.45
CA GLY A 312 13.19 25.04 4.14
C GLY A 312 12.18 26.18 3.90
N ILE A 313 12.47 27.10 2.99
CA ILE A 313 11.60 28.24 2.69
C ILE A 313 10.67 27.85 1.54
N MET A 314 9.40 27.62 1.87
CA MET A 314 8.33 27.45 0.84
C MET A 314 8.09 28.78 0.14
N VAL A 315 8.65 28.93 -1.04
CA VAL A 315 8.42 30.11 -1.90
C VAL A 315 7.19 29.89 -2.76
N THR A 316 6.03 30.13 -2.18
CA THR A 316 4.74 30.12 -2.89
C THR A 316 4.45 31.43 -3.65
N LYS A 317 5.27 32.46 -3.56
CA LYS A 317 4.95 33.82 -4.06
C LYS A 317 5.85 34.36 -5.18
N PHE A 318 6.96 33.70 -5.53
CA PHE A 318 7.93 34.36 -6.44
C PHE A 318 7.93 33.88 -7.90
N PHE A 319 7.23 32.82 -8.25
CA PHE A 319 7.24 32.37 -9.64
C PHE A 319 5.84 32.02 -10.15
N LYS A 320 5.26 32.93 -10.94
CA LYS A 320 4.26 32.55 -11.94
C LYS A 320 5.02 31.77 -13.03
N TRP A 321 4.81 30.48 -13.07
CA TRP A 321 5.32 29.61 -14.12
C TRP A 321 4.21 29.45 -15.15
N TYR A 322 4.45 29.91 -16.34
CA TYR A 322 3.58 29.69 -17.49
C TYR A 322 4.09 28.49 -18.27
#